data_724ce203db2de3e47f9d43bb6c7e5141
#
_entry.id   724ce203db2de3e47f9d43bb6c7e5141
#
_cell.length_a   1.000
_cell.length_b   1.000
_cell.length_c   1.000
_cell.angle_alpha   90.00
_cell.angle_beta   90.00
_cell.angle_gamma   90.00
#
_symmetry.space_group_name_H-M   'P 1'
#
loop_
_entity.id
_entity.type
_entity.pdbx_description
1 polymer ?
#
loop_
_entity_poly.entity_id
_entity_poly.type
_entity_poly.pdbx_seq_one_letter_code
_entity_poly.pdbx_strand_id
1 'polypeptide(L)'
;MGKVACLSYTNVGADTLMGRMYEDRSRVLSCTIHSFLYAYIVKPYLHFIATDEGFNIELLNGEDDRILSDYNTFEEIRKAVKQYYAEQDATFTAIRAAKWKLQEDGSLKCYANPPKKCCKKGYALNENAYVVYKKLAWKKGYMHYDDVLYFSYKLIQKYPFISRTLAIQFPYVFIDEFQDTNPIQAKIIKSLGENGAIVG
;
A
#
# COMPACT_ATOMS: atom_id res chain seq x y z
N MET A 1 -13.26 -13.59 22.31
CA MET A 1 -14.42 -13.05 21.57
C MET A 1 -13.89 -12.05 20.54
N GLY A 2 -14.25 -12.21 19.25
CA GLY A 2 -13.71 -11.36 18.18
C GLY A 2 -14.22 -9.92 18.25
N LYS A 3 -13.51 -9.02 17.58
CA LYS A 3 -13.87 -7.60 17.44
C LYS A 3 -14.64 -7.37 16.13
N VAL A 4 -15.42 -6.31 16.07
CA VAL A 4 -16.02 -5.82 14.82
C VAL A 4 -15.08 -4.75 14.24
N ALA A 5 -14.75 -4.86 12.95
CA ALA A 5 -14.03 -3.81 12.24
C ALA A 5 -15.02 -3.00 11.40
N CYS A 6 -15.04 -1.68 11.60
CA CYS A 6 -15.78 -0.73 10.80
C CYS A 6 -14.75 0.13 10.05
N LEU A 7 -14.63 -0.11 8.76
CA LEU A 7 -13.59 0.48 7.92
C LEU A 7 -14.19 1.57 7.03
N SER A 8 -13.52 2.69 6.93
CA SER A 8 -13.89 3.79 6.04
C SER A 8 -12.74 4.14 5.09
N TYR A 9 -13.05 4.83 4.02
CA TYR A 9 -12.04 5.39 3.12
C TYR A 9 -11.33 6.61 3.72
N THR A 10 -12.02 7.36 4.59
CA THR A 10 -11.51 8.60 5.20
C THR A 10 -11.52 8.56 6.72
N ASN A 11 -10.64 9.35 7.35
CA ASN A 11 -10.63 9.50 8.80
C ASN A 11 -11.96 10.09 9.33
N VAL A 12 -12.53 11.07 8.61
CA VAL A 12 -13.82 11.66 8.97
C VAL A 12 -14.95 10.63 8.98
N GLY A 13 -14.97 9.72 7.98
CA GLY A 13 -15.90 8.60 7.94
C GLY A 13 -15.73 7.68 9.15
N ALA A 14 -14.49 7.28 9.45
CA ALA A 14 -14.20 6.44 10.61
C ALA A 14 -14.63 7.08 11.95
N ASP A 15 -14.37 8.37 12.14
CA ASP A 15 -14.77 9.13 13.34
C ASP A 15 -16.30 9.24 13.44
N THR A 16 -16.97 9.46 12.30
CA THR A 16 -18.45 9.53 12.24
C THR A 16 -19.09 8.19 12.62
N LEU A 17 -18.53 7.07 12.13
CA LEU A 17 -18.99 5.74 12.51
C LEU A 17 -18.85 5.51 14.02
N MET A 18 -17.69 5.86 14.60
CA MET A 18 -17.49 5.76 16.06
C MET A 18 -18.44 6.66 16.85
N GLY A 19 -18.73 7.88 16.37
CA GLY A 19 -19.63 8.81 17.03
C GLY A 19 -21.09 8.32 17.10
N ARG A 20 -21.52 7.51 16.15
CA ARG A 20 -22.89 6.96 16.06
C ARG A 20 -23.08 5.69 16.88
N MET A 21 -22.02 5.08 17.42
CA MET A 21 -22.11 3.87 18.22
C MET A 21 -22.47 4.22 19.67
N TYR A 22 -23.59 3.70 20.15
CA TYR A 22 -24.11 3.96 21.49
C TYR A 22 -23.73 2.89 22.52
N GLU A 23 -23.27 1.70 22.08
CA GLU A 23 -22.93 0.57 22.95
C GLU A 23 -21.41 0.31 23.04
N ASP A 24 -21.02 -0.85 23.57
CA ASP A 24 -19.65 -1.21 23.96
C ASP A 24 -18.60 -0.96 22.85
N ARG A 25 -18.02 0.25 22.88
CA ARG A 25 -16.95 0.70 21.97
C ARG A 25 -15.67 -0.14 22.10
N SER A 26 -15.50 -0.90 23.19
CA SER A 26 -14.30 -1.69 23.43
C SER A 26 -14.13 -2.84 22.44
N ARG A 27 -15.22 -3.27 21.82
CA ARG A 27 -15.25 -4.37 20.85
C ARG A 27 -15.28 -3.92 19.40
N VAL A 28 -15.28 -2.63 19.15
CA VAL A 28 -15.34 -2.08 17.80
C VAL A 28 -14.04 -1.37 17.48
N LEU A 29 -13.44 -1.74 16.36
CA LEU A 29 -12.36 -1.02 15.73
C LEU A 29 -12.95 -0.15 14.61
N SER A 30 -12.84 1.17 14.71
CA SER A 30 -13.16 2.07 13.60
C SER A 30 -11.88 2.77 13.13
N CYS A 31 -11.53 2.59 11.87
CA CYS A 31 -10.36 3.22 11.27
C CYS A 31 -10.47 3.23 9.73
N THR A 32 -9.50 3.86 9.06
CA THR A 32 -9.44 3.74 7.61
C THR A 32 -8.99 2.34 7.18
N ILE A 33 -9.40 1.91 5.97
CA ILE A 33 -8.93 0.65 5.37
C ILE A 33 -7.40 0.61 5.38
N HIS A 34 -6.76 1.72 5.02
CA HIS A 34 -5.30 1.82 4.98
C HIS A 34 -4.66 1.61 6.36
N SER A 35 -5.16 2.30 7.40
CA SER A 35 -4.67 2.13 8.77
C SER A 35 -4.87 0.70 9.28
N PHE A 36 -5.98 0.06 8.92
CA PHE A 36 -6.22 -1.34 9.20
C PHE A 36 -5.16 -2.25 8.57
N LEU A 37 -4.89 -2.08 7.27
CA LEU A 37 -3.90 -2.88 6.55
C LEU A 37 -2.50 -2.69 7.14
N TYR A 38 -2.12 -1.45 7.45
CA TYR A 38 -0.83 -1.17 8.08
C TYR A 38 -0.71 -1.83 9.46
N ALA A 39 -1.69 -1.60 10.34
CA ALA A 39 -1.62 -2.04 11.73
C ALA A 39 -1.72 -3.57 11.89
N TYR A 40 -2.54 -4.23 11.07
CA TYR A 40 -2.88 -5.65 11.27
C TYR A 40 -2.27 -6.60 10.24
N ILE A 41 -1.72 -6.08 9.13
CA ILE A 41 -1.03 -6.91 8.14
C ILE A 41 0.45 -6.51 8.02
N VAL A 42 0.75 -5.26 7.65
CA VAL A 42 2.11 -4.86 7.35
C VAL A 42 2.97 -4.87 8.60
N LYS A 43 2.59 -4.12 9.63
CA LYS A 43 3.38 -3.98 10.85
C LYS A 43 3.74 -5.30 11.52
N PRO A 44 2.82 -6.28 11.70
CA PRO A 44 3.15 -7.56 12.34
C PRO A 44 3.88 -8.56 11.42
N TYR A 45 3.65 -8.51 10.09
CA TYR A 45 4.07 -9.59 9.19
C TYR A 45 5.09 -9.19 8.12
N LEU A 46 5.47 -7.91 8.00
CA LEU A 46 6.41 -7.44 6.98
C LEU A 46 7.73 -8.22 6.99
N HIS A 47 8.20 -8.63 8.17
CA HIS A 47 9.44 -9.39 8.32
C HIS A 47 9.46 -10.70 7.52
N PHE A 48 8.31 -11.28 7.20
CA PHE A 48 8.23 -12.51 6.39
C PHE A 48 8.64 -12.32 4.93
N ILE A 49 8.53 -11.11 4.40
CA ILE A 49 8.84 -10.82 2.99
C ILE A 49 9.88 -9.73 2.81
N ALA A 50 10.30 -9.07 3.87
CA ALA A 50 11.17 -7.90 3.77
C ALA A 50 12.49 -8.20 3.05
N THR A 51 13.15 -9.30 3.38
CA THR A 51 14.40 -9.71 2.72
C THR A 51 14.19 -9.99 1.24
N ASP A 52 13.14 -10.74 0.88
CA ASP A 52 12.81 -11.07 -0.51
C ASP A 52 12.48 -9.81 -1.32
N GLU A 53 11.80 -8.86 -0.71
CA GLU A 53 11.43 -7.58 -1.33
C GLU A 53 12.55 -6.53 -1.26
N GLY A 54 13.62 -6.78 -0.50
CA GLY A 54 14.74 -5.86 -0.32
C GLY A 54 14.38 -4.66 0.56
N PHE A 55 13.45 -4.84 1.52
CA PHE A 55 13.05 -3.83 2.49
C PHE A 55 13.92 -3.93 3.75
N ASN A 56 14.49 -2.81 4.18
CA ASN A 56 15.23 -2.74 5.44
C ASN A 56 14.30 -2.39 6.62
N ILE A 57 13.87 -3.41 7.35
CA ILE A 57 12.97 -3.26 8.50
C ILE A 57 13.62 -2.50 9.66
N GLU A 58 14.93 -2.64 9.86
CA GLU A 58 15.64 -2.00 10.97
C GLU A 58 15.59 -0.47 10.88
N LEU A 59 15.47 0.06 9.66
CA LEU A 59 15.36 1.49 9.38
C LEU A 59 13.90 1.98 9.28
N LEU A 60 12.91 1.08 9.38
CA LEU A 60 11.50 1.45 9.26
C LEU A 60 11.07 2.35 10.43
N ASN A 61 10.66 3.57 10.12
CA ASN A 61 10.12 4.54 11.09
C ASN A 61 8.68 4.95 10.73
N GLY A 62 7.82 3.96 10.47
CA GLY A 62 6.44 4.20 10.04
C GLY A 62 6.32 4.50 8.55
N GLU A 63 5.15 5.02 8.18
CA GLU A 63 4.88 5.45 6.80
C GLU A 63 5.48 6.84 6.56
N ASP A 64 6.09 7.03 5.39
CA ASP A 64 6.69 8.30 5.00
C ASP A 64 6.55 8.52 3.48
N ASP A 65 5.68 9.43 3.09
CA ASP A 65 5.41 9.78 1.69
C ASP A 65 6.41 10.74 1.07
N ARG A 66 7.46 11.12 1.80
CA ARG A 66 8.51 11.97 1.24
C ARG A 66 9.25 11.24 0.13
N ILE A 67 9.40 11.91 -0.99
CA ILE A 67 10.17 11.39 -2.11
C ILE A 67 11.66 11.65 -1.88
N LEU A 68 12.45 10.58 -1.93
CA LEU A 68 13.90 10.67 -1.92
C LEU A 68 14.38 11.27 -3.24
N SER A 69 14.51 12.59 -3.31
CA SER A 69 14.80 13.34 -4.52
C SER A 69 16.27 13.81 -4.61
N ASP A 70 17.16 13.13 -3.87
CA ASP A 70 18.60 13.41 -3.94
C ASP A 70 19.21 12.97 -5.28
N TYR A 71 20.34 13.61 -5.63
CA TYR A 71 21.01 13.38 -6.90
C TYR A 71 21.49 11.92 -7.07
N ASN A 72 21.95 11.27 -6.00
CA ASN A 72 22.43 9.89 -6.07
C ASN A 72 21.27 8.93 -6.42
N THR A 73 20.13 9.09 -5.77
CA THR A 73 18.90 8.33 -6.08
C THR A 73 18.47 8.54 -7.54
N PHE A 74 18.52 9.79 -8.03
CA PHE A 74 18.23 10.10 -9.44
C PHE A 74 19.20 9.37 -10.40
N GLU A 75 20.51 9.44 -10.14
CA GLU A 75 21.52 8.79 -10.97
C GLU A 75 21.37 7.26 -11.01
N GLU A 76 21.04 6.64 -9.87
CA GLU A 76 20.79 5.20 -9.83
C GLU A 76 19.58 4.82 -10.68
N ILE A 77 18.49 5.58 -10.60
CA ILE A 77 17.30 5.35 -11.44
C ILE A 77 17.65 5.51 -12.91
N ARG A 78 18.25 6.65 -13.27
CA ARG A 78 18.61 7.00 -14.65
C ARG A 78 19.49 5.94 -15.30
N LYS A 79 20.50 5.44 -14.58
CA LYS A 79 21.39 4.38 -15.02
C LYS A 79 20.66 3.04 -15.17
N ALA A 80 19.82 2.67 -14.19
CA ALA A 80 19.10 1.40 -14.22
C ALA A 80 18.16 1.27 -15.42
N VAL A 81 17.49 2.37 -15.80
CA VAL A 81 16.56 2.37 -16.96
C VAL A 81 17.19 2.90 -18.25
N LYS A 82 18.49 3.27 -18.23
CA LYS A 82 19.25 3.80 -19.38
C LYS A 82 18.62 5.05 -20.02
N GLN A 83 17.94 5.87 -19.22
CA GLN A 83 17.32 7.13 -19.68
C GLN A 83 18.19 8.34 -19.34
N TYR A 84 19.37 8.44 -19.96
CA TYR A 84 20.37 9.48 -19.69
C TYR A 84 19.93 10.90 -20.04
N TYR A 85 18.85 11.05 -20.79
CA TYR A 85 18.22 12.34 -21.12
C TYR A 85 17.16 12.78 -20.08
N ALA A 86 16.87 11.95 -19.06
CA ALA A 86 15.93 12.30 -18.01
C ALA A 86 16.45 13.47 -17.17
N GLU A 87 15.52 14.32 -16.74
CA GLU A 87 15.76 15.46 -15.85
C GLU A 87 15.29 15.11 -14.44
N GLN A 88 16.02 15.51 -13.42
CA GLN A 88 15.78 15.12 -12.03
C GLN A 88 14.36 15.47 -11.56
N ASP A 89 13.96 16.74 -11.68
CA ASP A 89 12.66 17.22 -11.20
C ASP A 89 11.49 16.56 -11.94
N ALA A 90 11.61 16.40 -13.25
CA ALA A 90 10.59 15.74 -14.06
C ALA A 90 10.45 14.25 -13.68
N THR A 91 11.59 13.58 -13.42
CA THR A 91 11.62 12.17 -12.98
C THR A 91 10.92 11.99 -11.63
N PHE A 92 11.25 12.81 -10.64
CA PHE A 92 10.60 12.69 -9.33
C PHE A 92 9.13 13.14 -9.33
N THR A 93 8.76 14.07 -10.20
CA THR A 93 7.34 14.41 -10.44
C THR A 93 6.58 13.22 -11.01
N ALA A 94 7.20 12.49 -11.95
CA ALA A 94 6.61 11.26 -12.49
C ALA A 94 6.49 10.16 -11.42
N ILE A 95 7.51 9.99 -10.59
CA ILE A 95 7.53 9.02 -9.49
C ILE A 95 6.42 9.28 -8.47
N ARG A 96 6.18 10.54 -8.09
CA ARG A 96 5.05 10.90 -7.19
C ARG A 96 3.69 10.51 -7.73
N ALA A 97 3.53 10.50 -9.03
CA ALA A 97 2.26 10.16 -9.68
C ALA A 97 2.03 8.65 -9.83
N ALA A 98 3.06 7.83 -9.59
CA ALA A 98 2.96 6.39 -9.73
C ALA A 98 2.23 5.77 -8.54
N LYS A 99 1.45 4.73 -8.85
CA LYS A 99 0.72 3.94 -7.86
C LYS A 99 0.83 2.46 -8.21
N TRP A 100 0.78 1.61 -7.18
CA TRP A 100 0.62 0.17 -7.38
C TRP A 100 -0.77 -0.13 -7.91
N LYS A 101 -0.82 -0.96 -8.94
CA LYS A 101 -2.08 -1.39 -9.58
C LYS A 101 -2.10 -2.89 -9.74
N LEU A 102 -3.25 -3.47 -9.41
CA LEU A 102 -3.52 -4.89 -9.64
C LEU A 102 -3.82 -5.11 -11.12
N GLN A 103 -3.15 -6.10 -11.70
CA GLN A 103 -3.35 -6.55 -13.07
C GLN A 103 -4.38 -7.69 -13.12
N GLU A 104 -4.89 -8.00 -14.30
CA GLU A 104 -5.85 -9.09 -14.51
C GLU A 104 -5.30 -10.47 -14.10
N ASP A 105 -4.00 -10.68 -14.28
CA ASP A 105 -3.29 -11.90 -13.87
C ASP A 105 -2.99 -11.98 -12.36
N GLY A 106 -3.43 -11.00 -11.58
CA GLY A 106 -3.19 -10.92 -10.15
C GLY A 106 -1.80 -10.37 -9.78
N SER A 107 -0.96 -9.98 -10.75
CA SER A 107 0.31 -9.32 -10.46
C SER A 107 0.14 -7.85 -10.10
N LEU A 108 1.14 -7.27 -9.43
CA LEU A 108 1.17 -5.84 -9.12
C LEU A 108 2.19 -5.13 -10.00
N LYS A 109 1.77 -4.02 -10.62
CA LYS A 109 2.64 -3.10 -11.35
C LYS A 109 2.59 -1.71 -10.74
N CYS A 110 3.75 -1.03 -10.68
CA CYS A 110 3.85 0.35 -10.24
C CYS A 110 4.04 1.25 -11.46
N TYR A 111 3.08 2.13 -11.74
CA TYR A 111 3.17 3.07 -12.86
C TYR A 111 2.26 4.28 -12.67
N ALA A 112 2.55 5.35 -13.44
CA ALA A 112 1.69 6.52 -13.53
C ALA A 112 0.73 6.41 -14.72
N ASN A 113 -0.54 6.74 -14.53
CA ASN A 113 -1.53 6.76 -15.60
C ASN A 113 -2.29 8.11 -15.57
N PRO A 114 -2.18 8.93 -16.61
CA PRO A 114 -1.40 8.74 -17.83
C PRO A 114 0.12 8.74 -17.57
N PRO A 115 0.94 8.14 -18.49
CA PRO A 115 2.39 8.14 -18.39
C PRO A 115 2.94 9.56 -18.24
N LYS A 116 3.88 9.76 -17.31
CA LYS A 116 4.46 11.07 -17.02
C LYS A 116 5.77 11.28 -17.76
N LYS A 117 6.00 12.50 -18.22
CA LYS A 117 7.23 12.92 -18.91
C LYS A 117 8.40 12.96 -17.92
N CYS A 118 9.59 12.57 -18.37
CA CYS A 118 10.83 12.63 -17.59
C CYS A 118 11.83 13.70 -18.11
N CYS A 119 11.48 14.45 -19.14
CA CYS A 119 12.32 15.53 -19.69
C CYS A 119 11.49 16.52 -20.51
N LYS A 120 12.09 17.69 -20.82
CA LYS A 120 11.49 18.75 -21.64
C LYS A 120 11.11 18.30 -23.05
N LYS A 121 11.83 17.33 -23.62
CA LYS A 121 11.52 16.76 -24.94
C LYS A 121 10.24 15.91 -24.95
N GLY A 122 9.64 15.67 -23.79
CA GLY A 122 8.33 15.01 -23.69
C GLY A 122 8.36 13.48 -23.66
N TYR A 123 9.55 12.86 -23.56
CA TYR A 123 9.65 11.40 -23.41
C TYR A 123 9.11 10.95 -22.07
N ALA A 124 8.33 9.84 -22.07
CA ALA A 124 7.80 9.25 -20.87
C ALA A 124 8.90 8.60 -20.03
N LEU A 125 8.71 8.61 -18.70
CA LEU A 125 9.56 7.83 -17.81
C LEU A 125 9.30 6.34 -18.02
N ASN A 126 10.37 5.55 -18.11
CA ASN A 126 10.29 4.11 -18.23
C ASN A 126 9.59 3.51 -16.98
N GLU A 127 8.66 2.58 -17.17
CA GLU A 127 7.90 1.99 -16.06
C GLU A 127 8.80 1.30 -15.02
N ASN A 128 9.91 0.71 -15.43
CA ASN A 128 10.86 0.11 -14.49
C ASN A 128 11.49 1.14 -13.53
N ALA A 129 11.53 2.43 -13.88
CA ALA A 129 12.05 3.48 -13.02
C ALA A 129 11.26 3.58 -11.70
N TYR A 130 9.94 3.35 -11.75
CA TYR A 130 9.09 3.38 -10.55
C TYR A 130 9.47 2.27 -9.57
N VAL A 131 9.67 1.04 -10.07
CA VAL A 131 10.07 -0.10 -9.23
C VAL A 131 11.50 0.08 -8.71
N VAL A 132 12.41 0.56 -9.54
CA VAL A 132 13.79 0.89 -9.11
C VAL A 132 13.76 1.88 -7.96
N TYR A 133 13.01 2.97 -8.10
CA TYR A 133 12.84 3.96 -7.04
C TYR A 133 12.29 3.34 -5.75
N LYS A 134 11.22 2.53 -5.83
CA LYS A 134 10.63 1.84 -4.67
C LYS A 134 11.66 0.99 -3.94
N LYS A 135 12.45 0.19 -4.67
CA LYS A 135 13.52 -0.63 -4.09
C LYS A 135 14.61 0.21 -3.40
N LEU A 136 14.97 1.37 -3.96
CA LEU A 136 15.92 2.30 -3.33
C LEU A 136 15.36 2.91 -2.03
N ALA A 137 14.09 3.30 -2.04
CA ALA A 137 13.40 3.82 -0.87
C ALA A 137 13.30 2.74 0.24
N TRP A 138 12.92 1.52 -0.11
CA TRP A 138 12.82 0.39 0.83
C TRP A 138 14.15 0.02 1.47
N LYS A 139 15.25 0.06 0.73
CA LYS A 139 16.61 -0.14 1.29
C LYS A 139 16.96 0.89 2.37
N LYS A 140 16.41 2.10 2.26
CA LYS A 140 16.57 3.19 3.23
C LYS A 140 15.47 3.19 4.32
N GLY A 141 14.62 2.17 4.37
CA GLY A 141 13.53 2.03 5.35
C GLY A 141 12.31 2.92 5.10
N TYR A 142 12.22 3.56 3.93
CA TYR A 142 11.06 4.39 3.58
C TYR A 142 9.93 3.54 3.02
N MET A 143 8.77 3.61 3.66
CA MET A 143 7.52 2.99 3.22
C MET A 143 6.52 4.09 2.86
N HIS A 144 6.23 4.23 1.58
CA HIS A 144 5.19 5.17 1.14
C HIS A 144 3.80 4.59 1.41
N TYR A 145 2.82 5.47 1.54
CA TYR A 145 1.42 5.12 1.73
C TYR A 145 0.93 4.02 0.77
N ASP A 146 1.32 4.12 -0.50
CA ASP A 146 0.97 3.16 -1.55
C ASP A 146 1.64 1.77 -1.36
N ASP A 147 2.79 1.70 -0.69
CA ASP A 147 3.52 0.46 -0.44
C ASP A 147 2.83 -0.43 0.60
N VAL A 148 2.02 0.15 1.49
CA VAL A 148 1.19 -0.61 2.43
C VAL A 148 0.23 -1.55 1.69
N LEU A 149 -0.36 -1.08 0.59
CA LEU A 149 -1.24 -1.91 -0.25
C LEU A 149 -0.45 -3.04 -0.91
N TYR A 150 0.74 -2.72 -1.45
CA TYR A 150 1.63 -3.69 -2.06
C TYR A 150 2.02 -4.79 -1.08
N PHE A 151 2.56 -4.42 0.08
CA PHE A 151 3.01 -5.39 1.08
C PHE A 151 1.86 -6.19 1.67
N SER A 152 0.71 -5.55 1.96
CA SER A 152 -0.48 -6.25 2.43
C SER A 152 -0.94 -7.32 1.45
N TYR A 153 -1.04 -6.98 0.18
CA TYR A 153 -1.45 -7.92 -0.85
C TYR A 153 -0.45 -9.07 -1.00
N LYS A 154 0.85 -8.78 -1.07
CA LYS A 154 1.90 -9.80 -1.15
C LYS A 154 1.89 -10.76 0.04
N LEU A 155 1.69 -10.21 1.24
CA LEU A 155 1.64 -11.00 2.48
C LEU A 155 0.46 -11.96 2.48
N ILE A 156 -0.75 -11.51 2.15
CA ILE A 156 -1.93 -12.41 2.16
C ILE A 156 -1.86 -13.44 1.03
N GLN A 157 -1.26 -13.11 -0.11
CA GLN A 157 -1.07 -14.07 -1.20
C GLN A 157 -0.08 -15.17 -0.83
N LYS A 158 1.04 -14.80 -0.21
CA LYS A 158 2.10 -15.75 0.16
C LYS A 158 1.77 -16.53 1.44
N TYR A 159 1.01 -15.92 2.35
CA TYR A 159 0.71 -16.48 3.67
C TYR A 159 -0.79 -16.42 4.00
N PRO A 160 -1.61 -17.37 3.47
CA PRO A 160 -3.07 -17.37 3.66
C PRO A 160 -3.52 -17.41 5.14
N PHE A 161 -2.65 -17.88 6.06
CA PHE A 161 -2.96 -17.88 7.49
C PHE A 161 -3.20 -16.47 8.04
N ILE A 162 -2.62 -15.42 7.43
CA ILE A 162 -2.82 -14.03 7.84
C ILE A 162 -4.30 -13.67 7.72
N SER A 163 -4.92 -13.95 6.55
CA SER A 163 -6.35 -13.70 6.35
C SER A 163 -7.22 -14.50 7.32
N ARG A 164 -6.87 -15.76 7.62
CA ARG A 164 -7.58 -16.58 8.61
C ARG A 164 -7.48 -15.98 10.01
N THR A 165 -6.29 -15.56 10.43
CA THR A 165 -6.07 -14.94 11.73
C THR A 165 -6.89 -13.68 11.88
N LEU A 166 -6.94 -12.84 10.83
CA LEU A 166 -7.73 -11.62 10.82
C LEU A 166 -9.23 -11.91 10.85
N ALA A 167 -9.71 -12.93 10.12
CA ALA A 167 -11.12 -13.33 10.14
C ALA A 167 -11.56 -13.82 11.53
N ILE A 168 -10.68 -14.51 12.28
CA ILE A 168 -10.94 -14.90 13.67
C ILE A 168 -10.95 -13.67 14.60
N GLN A 169 -10.00 -12.74 14.41
CA GLN A 169 -9.90 -11.53 15.23
C GLN A 169 -11.05 -10.56 14.94
N PHE A 170 -11.43 -10.44 13.67
CA PHE A 170 -12.48 -9.56 13.16
C PHE A 170 -13.52 -10.38 12.38
N PRO A 171 -14.40 -11.13 13.07
CA PRO A 171 -15.40 -11.96 12.40
C PRO A 171 -16.45 -11.15 11.64
N TYR A 172 -16.54 -9.85 11.89
CA TYR A 172 -17.40 -8.92 11.18
C TYR A 172 -16.56 -7.74 10.70
N VAL A 173 -16.58 -7.47 9.39
CA VAL A 173 -15.86 -6.36 8.73
C VAL A 173 -16.87 -5.58 7.90
N PHE A 174 -17.22 -4.39 8.34
CA PHE A 174 -18.10 -3.46 7.62
C PHE A 174 -17.28 -2.38 6.96
N ILE A 175 -17.61 -2.02 5.73
CA ILE A 175 -16.88 -1.04 4.94
C ILE A 175 -17.84 0.02 4.45
N ASP A 176 -17.60 1.25 4.91
CA ASP A 176 -18.31 2.43 4.44
C ASP A 176 -17.74 2.87 3.08
N GLU A 177 -18.65 3.16 2.13
CA GLU A 177 -18.31 3.59 0.77
C GLU A 177 -17.41 2.58 0.02
N PHE A 178 -17.78 1.29 0.05
CA PHE A 178 -16.99 0.22 -0.60
C PHE A 178 -16.69 0.50 -2.08
N GLN A 179 -17.56 1.23 -2.80
CA GLN A 179 -17.35 1.60 -4.20
C GLN A 179 -16.10 2.47 -4.42
N ASP A 180 -15.60 3.15 -3.39
CA ASP A 180 -14.40 4.00 -3.47
C ASP A 180 -13.11 3.20 -3.23
N THR A 181 -13.21 1.92 -2.87
CA THR A 181 -12.03 1.07 -2.65
C THR A 181 -11.29 0.79 -3.95
N ASN A 182 -9.96 0.81 -3.89
CA ASN A 182 -9.18 0.38 -5.05
C ASN A 182 -9.18 -1.16 -5.19
N PRO A 183 -8.85 -1.70 -6.39
CA PRO A 183 -8.89 -3.15 -6.63
C PRO A 183 -8.00 -3.98 -5.68
N ILE A 184 -6.87 -3.43 -5.19
CA ILE A 184 -5.99 -4.13 -4.23
C ILE A 184 -6.70 -4.25 -2.89
N GLN A 185 -7.29 -3.16 -2.38
CA GLN A 185 -8.05 -3.15 -1.13
C GLN A 185 -9.23 -4.12 -1.22
N ALA A 186 -10.03 -4.04 -2.29
CA ALA A 186 -11.16 -4.93 -2.51
C ALA A 186 -10.74 -6.42 -2.51
N LYS A 187 -9.61 -6.76 -3.14
CA LYS A 187 -9.09 -8.12 -3.17
C LYS A 187 -8.65 -8.62 -1.79
N ILE A 188 -8.02 -7.74 -0.99
CA ILE A 188 -7.62 -8.06 0.39
C ILE A 188 -8.86 -8.31 1.26
N ILE A 189 -9.83 -7.41 1.20
CA ILE A 189 -11.09 -7.54 1.96
C ILE A 189 -11.85 -8.82 1.56
N LYS A 190 -11.94 -9.11 0.27
CA LYS A 190 -12.55 -10.35 -0.22
C LYS A 190 -11.86 -11.58 0.37
N SER A 191 -10.52 -11.56 0.49
CA SER A 191 -9.77 -12.64 1.12
C SER A 191 -10.17 -12.87 2.59
N LEU A 192 -10.55 -11.84 3.35
CA LEU A 192 -11.06 -12.01 4.72
C LEU A 192 -12.41 -12.74 4.69
N GLY A 193 -13.31 -12.38 3.79
CA GLY A 193 -14.60 -13.06 3.61
C GLY A 193 -14.44 -14.53 3.23
N GLU A 194 -13.53 -14.83 2.28
CA GLU A 194 -13.19 -16.21 1.87
C GLU A 194 -12.60 -17.06 3.01
N ASN A 195 -12.06 -16.42 4.05
CA ASN A 195 -11.49 -17.08 5.23
C ASN A 195 -12.38 -17.00 6.48
N GLY A 196 -13.67 -16.67 6.32
CA GLY A 196 -14.70 -16.82 7.35
C GLY A 196 -15.15 -15.54 8.04
N ALA A 197 -14.66 -14.36 7.67
CA ALA A 197 -15.23 -13.09 8.12
C ALA A 197 -16.56 -12.81 7.37
N ILE A 198 -17.52 -12.23 8.05
CA ILE A 198 -18.73 -11.65 7.42
C ILE A 198 -18.37 -10.24 6.99
N VAL A 199 -18.41 -9.99 5.69
CA VAL A 199 -18.06 -8.69 5.08
C VAL A 199 -19.35 -8.04 4.58
N GLY A 200 -19.59 -6.78 4.95
CA GLY A 200 -20.77 -5.99 4.57
C GLY A 200 -20.43 -4.53 4.31
#